data_ad901eacbdb49a14b59db1d8d9036f5c
#
_entry.id   ad901eacbdb49a14b59db1d8d9036f5c
#
_cell.length_a   1.000
_cell.length_b   1.000
_cell.length_c   1.000
_cell.angle_alpha   90.00
_cell.angle_beta   90.00
_cell.angle_gamma   90.00
#
_symmetry.space_group_name_H-M   'P 1'
#
loop_
_entity.id
_entity.type
_entity.pdbx_description
1 polymer ?
#
loop_
_entity_poly.entity_id
_entity_poly.type
_entity_poly.pdbx_seq_one_letter_code
_entity_poly.pdbx_strand_id
1 'polypeptide(L)'
;MKKLGLVPLVAATFFMVSGGPYGIEGLVQQSGYSGAIAILLIIPIIWALPTGLMVGELAAAIPAEGGFYVWVRRALGPFWGFQEAWLSLAASVFDMAAYPAIFVLSLGQLWPTALHNPYRVLIPAFVILGCVAWNMLGAKAVGNGSIVLGLLLLAPFGLMVVLAPHRQIPPAATHGTWYAGLIVAMWNFMGWDNASTVAQEVEDPQKTYPRTMFWSVAAVALVYIVPILAVGYSGVPSSSWSDGAWVSLAGGIRPWLAVPVLLTIMVSVVGQVNSLTMSYSRIPMAMAEDHLAPKILSRMWCALLLCGIIWTLALSLSLDRILLMDILLYGASLILEFVALIVLRISQPELMRPFKIPGGTIGAILIAAAPCLLLVLAAVLNRDEKIGTIGAAPLAAGVALCGLVAYPFARKLCAKKRVNP
;
A
#
# COMPACT_ATOMS: atom_id res chain seq x y z
N MET A 1 -26.09 -1.80 3.88
CA MET A 1 -25.21 -2.03 2.72
C MET A 1 -24.80 -3.51 2.68
N LYS A 2 -24.59 -4.09 1.48
CA LYS A 2 -24.10 -5.47 1.37
C LYS A 2 -22.63 -5.51 1.79
N LYS A 3 -22.28 -6.36 2.75
CA LYS A 3 -20.92 -6.46 3.33
C LYS A 3 -19.92 -7.15 2.40
N LEU A 4 -18.64 -6.91 2.65
CA LEU A 4 -17.48 -7.48 1.96
C LEU A 4 -17.18 -8.87 2.54
N GLY A 5 -17.21 -9.90 1.70
CA GLY A 5 -16.79 -11.25 2.09
C GLY A 5 -15.27 -11.45 1.99
N LEU A 6 -14.79 -12.66 2.32
CA LEU A 6 -13.37 -13.02 2.34
C LEU A 6 -12.67 -12.76 0.99
N VAL A 7 -13.16 -13.34 -0.10
CA VAL A 7 -12.49 -13.27 -1.42
C VAL A 7 -12.40 -11.85 -1.95
N PRO A 8 -13.47 -11.02 -1.95
CA PRO A 8 -13.38 -9.62 -2.31
C PRO A 8 -12.41 -8.81 -1.43
N LEU A 9 -12.35 -9.10 -0.13
CA LEU A 9 -11.41 -8.42 0.78
C LEU A 9 -9.95 -8.82 0.48
N VAL A 10 -9.67 -10.11 0.24
CA VAL A 10 -8.34 -10.57 -0.19
C VAL A 10 -7.92 -9.88 -1.48
N ALA A 11 -8.79 -9.78 -2.48
CA ALA A 11 -8.49 -9.13 -3.74
C ALA A 11 -8.25 -7.62 -3.59
N ALA A 12 -9.04 -6.94 -2.76
CA ALA A 12 -8.82 -5.52 -2.47
C ALA A 12 -7.52 -5.30 -1.68
N THR A 13 -7.25 -6.13 -0.66
CA THR A 13 -6.00 -6.09 0.12
C THR A 13 -4.78 -6.35 -0.76
N PHE A 14 -4.89 -7.28 -1.71
CA PHE A 14 -3.83 -7.51 -2.70
C PHE A 14 -3.47 -6.21 -3.44
N PHE A 15 -4.45 -5.45 -3.92
CA PHE A 15 -4.19 -4.17 -4.59
C PHE A 15 -3.79 -3.03 -3.65
N MET A 16 -4.14 -3.09 -2.37
CA MET A 16 -3.65 -2.11 -1.37
C MET A 16 -2.16 -2.27 -1.09
N VAL A 17 -1.63 -3.50 -1.24
CA VAL A 17 -0.22 -3.83 -0.95
C VAL A 17 0.59 -3.95 -2.22
N SER A 18 0.05 -4.61 -3.26
CA SER A 18 0.79 -5.00 -4.46
C SER A 18 -0.01 -4.69 -5.72
N GLY A 19 0.67 -4.14 -6.69
CA GLY A 19 0.13 -3.97 -8.04
C GLY A 19 0.44 -5.12 -8.99
N GLY A 20 0.76 -6.31 -8.48
CA GLY A 20 1.30 -7.40 -9.30
C GLY A 20 2.83 -7.40 -9.29
N PRO A 21 3.52 -8.11 -10.18
CA PRO A 21 4.97 -8.30 -10.12
C PRO A 21 5.79 -7.06 -10.55
N TYR A 22 5.21 -5.89 -10.53
CA TYR A 22 5.84 -4.63 -10.89
C TYR A 22 6.56 -3.98 -9.70
N GLY A 23 7.59 -3.17 -10.01
CA GLY A 23 8.37 -2.44 -9.01
C GLY A 23 9.44 -3.27 -8.31
N ILE A 24 9.62 -4.55 -8.70
CA ILE A 24 10.66 -5.45 -8.16
C ILE A 24 11.78 -5.73 -9.16
N GLU A 25 11.74 -5.12 -10.33
CA GLU A 25 12.74 -5.34 -11.39
C GLU A 25 14.14 -4.98 -10.91
N GLY A 26 14.28 -3.84 -10.24
CA GLY A 26 15.54 -3.39 -9.65
C GLY A 26 16.09 -4.37 -8.59
N LEU A 27 15.23 -5.09 -7.87
CA LEU A 27 15.64 -6.13 -6.93
C LEU A 27 16.38 -7.26 -7.65
N VAL A 28 15.85 -7.77 -8.77
CA VAL A 28 16.47 -8.84 -9.56
C VAL A 28 17.75 -8.35 -10.21
N GLN A 29 17.77 -7.12 -10.73
CA GLN A 29 18.94 -6.51 -11.35
C GLN A 29 20.10 -6.41 -10.36
N GLN A 30 19.82 -5.95 -9.13
CA GLN A 30 20.86 -5.69 -8.12
C GLN A 30 21.31 -6.93 -7.37
N SER A 31 20.40 -7.87 -7.08
CA SER A 31 20.68 -9.03 -6.23
C SER A 31 20.82 -10.35 -6.99
N GLY A 32 20.57 -10.34 -8.32
CA GLY A 32 20.46 -11.56 -9.10
C GLY A 32 19.23 -12.39 -8.71
N TYR A 33 18.97 -13.51 -9.41
CA TYR A 33 17.81 -14.35 -9.14
C TYR A 33 17.82 -14.95 -7.73
N SER A 34 18.95 -15.52 -7.31
CA SER A 34 19.07 -16.16 -5.99
C SER A 34 18.89 -15.15 -4.85
N GLY A 35 19.52 -13.99 -4.95
CA GLY A 35 19.38 -12.92 -3.96
C GLY A 35 17.95 -12.35 -3.91
N ALA A 36 17.37 -12.09 -5.08
CA ALA A 36 15.99 -11.61 -5.18
C ALA A 36 14.99 -12.60 -4.56
N ILE A 37 15.07 -13.89 -4.89
CA ILE A 37 14.20 -14.91 -4.32
C ILE A 37 14.41 -15.04 -2.81
N ALA A 38 15.66 -15.01 -2.33
CA ALA A 38 15.94 -15.05 -0.89
C ALA A 38 15.29 -13.86 -0.16
N ILE A 39 15.41 -12.64 -0.69
CA ILE A 39 14.77 -11.45 -0.13
C ILE A 39 13.25 -11.57 -0.16
N LEU A 40 12.66 -12.02 -1.29
CA LEU A 40 11.21 -12.20 -1.44
C LEU A 40 10.64 -13.33 -0.59
N LEU A 41 11.45 -14.25 -0.09
CA LEU A 41 11.05 -15.25 0.93
C LEU A 41 11.19 -14.71 2.35
N ILE A 42 12.20 -13.87 2.61
CA ILE A 42 12.49 -13.34 3.95
C ILE A 42 11.54 -12.18 4.31
N ILE A 43 11.33 -11.24 3.40
CA ILE A 43 10.50 -10.05 3.65
C ILE A 43 9.07 -10.41 4.08
N PRO A 44 8.35 -11.37 3.47
CA PRO A 44 7.05 -11.79 3.99
C PRO A 44 7.10 -12.23 5.45
N ILE A 45 8.18 -12.86 5.90
CA ILE A 45 8.31 -13.40 7.27
C ILE A 45 8.61 -12.28 8.28
N ILE A 46 9.50 -11.35 7.95
CA ILE A 46 9.98 -10.34 8.90
C ILE A 46 9.23 -9.00 8.81
N TRP A 47 8.43 -8.79 7.76
CA TRP A 47 7.70 -7.56 7.51
C TRP A 47 6.20 -7.79 7.30
N ALA A 48 5.80 -8.53 6.24
CA ALA A 48 4.40 -8.67 5.86
C ALA A 48 3.59 -9.48 6.87
N LEU A 49 4.11 -10.62 7.33
CA LEU A 49 3.43 -11.48 8.31
C LEU A 49 3.28 -10.79 9.68
N PRO A 50 4.31 -10.14 10.26
CA PRO A 50 4.16 -9.33 11.47
C PRO A 50 3.08 -8.26 11.35
N THR A 51 3.07 -7.49 10.28
CA THR A 51 2.05 -6.45 10.05
C THR A 51 0.68 -7.07 9.83
N GLY A 52 0.58 -8.12 9.02
CA GLY A 52 -0.68 -8.85 8.81
C GLY A 52 -1.24 -9.49 10.08
N LEU A 53 -0.40 -10.00 10.97
CA LEU A 53 -0.81 -10.52 12.28
C LEU A 53 -1.34 -9.41 13.20
N MET A 54 -0.68 -8.25 13.22
CA MET A 54 -1.15 -7.06 13.95
C MET A 54 -2.53 -6.63 13.44
N VAL A 55 -2.68 -6.45 12.13
CA VAL A 55 -3.96 -6.09 11.52
C VAL A 55 -5.02 -7.14 11.79
N GLY A 56 -4.67 -8.43 11.66
CA GLY A 56 -5.57 -9.56 11.94
C GLY A 56 -6.10 -9.54 13.37
N GLU A 57 -5.26 -9.24 14.37
CA GLU A 57 -5.69 -9.14 15.77
C GLU A 57 -6.52 -7.89 16.04
N LEU A 58 -6.03 -6.73 15.64
CA LEU A 58 -6.68 -5.46 15.96
C LEU A 58 -7.99 -5.26 15.18
N ALA A 59 -8.05 -5.60 13.90
CA ALA A 59 -9.28 -5.51 13.12
C ALA A 59 -10.34 -6.52 13.56
N ALA A 60 -9.93 -7.71 14.05
CA ALA A 60 -10.86 -8.67 14.63
C ALA A 60 -11.38 -8.23 16.01
N ALA A 61 -10.53 -7.57 16.83
CA ALA A 61 -10.90 -7.10 18.16
C ALA A 61 -11.65 -5.78 18.16
N ILE A 62 -11.31 -4.88 17.25
CA ILE A 62 -11.87 -3.51 17.13
C ILE A 62 -12.26 -3.27 15.67
N PRO A 63 -13.36 -3.87 15.19
CA PRO A 63 -13.79 -3.71 13.79
C PRO A 63 -14.52 -2.38 13.58
N ALA A 64 -13.76 -1.29 13.58
CA ALA A 64 -14.27 0.07 13.44
C ALA A 64 -13.92 0.66 12.07
N GLU A 65 -14.74 1.58 11.56
CA GLU A 65 -14.41 2.40 10.40
C GLU A 65 -13.21 3.30 10.72
N GLY A 66 -12.27 3.42 9.79
CA GLY A 66 -10.99 4.10 10.02
C GLY A 66 -9.91 3.23 10.68
N GLY A 67 -10.19 1.97 11.01
CA GLY A 67 -9.24 0.92 11.41
C GLY A 67 -8.10 1.39 12.31
N PHE A 68 -6.89 1.45 11.78
CA PHE A 68 -5.67 1.82 12.50
C PHE A 68 -5.75 3.19 13.21
N TYR A 69 -6.43 4.18 12.62
CA TYR A 69 -6.70 5.45 13.30
C TYR A 69 -7.43 5.24 14.64
N VAL A 70 -8.48 4.38 14.64
CA VAL A 70 -9.26 4.09 15.84
C VAL A 70 -8.44 3.31 16.86
N TRP A 71 -7.57 2.39 16.42
CA TRP A 71 -6.71 1.63 17.32
C TRP A 71 -5.71 2.52 18.06
N VAL A 72 -5.00 3.38 17.33
CA VAL A 72 -4.04 4.31 17.91
C VAL A 72 -4.74 5.32 18.84
N ARG A 73 -5.89 5.87 18.41
CA ARG A 73 -6.69 6.76 19.24
C ARG A 73 -7.17 6.09 20.54
N ARG A 74 -7.59 4.82 20.46
CA ARG A 74 -8.05 4.06 21.64
C ARG A 74 -6.90 3.71 22.57
N ALA A 75 -5.72 3.42 22.03
CA ALA A 75 -4.53 3.07 22.80
C ALA A 75 -3.85 4.29 23.44
N LEU A 76 -3.64 5.34 22.66
CA LEU A 76 -2.75 6.48 22.99
C LEU A 76 -3.49 7.81 23.13
N GLY A 77 -4.79 7.83 22.87
CA GLY A 77 -5.62 9.02 23.00
C GLY A 77 -5.78 9.83 21.71
N PRO A 78 -6.65 10.87 21.74
CA PRO A 78 -7.08 11.60 20.53
C PRO A 78 -5.96 12.30 19.78
N PHE A 79 -4.93 12.76 20.48
CA PHE A 79 -3.78 13.41 19.86
C PHE A 79 -2.99 12.46 18.96
N TRP A 80 -2.66 11.28 19.46
CA TRP A 80 -1.91 10.29 18.68
C TRP A 80 -2.75 9.66 17.56
N GLY A 81 -4.07 9.48 17.79
CA GLY A 81 -4.98 9.09 16.71
C GLY A 81 -5.01 10.13 15.59
N PHE A 82 -5.03 11.44 15.93
CA PHE A 82 -4.95 12.48 14.91
C PHE A 82 -3.62 12.44 14.14
N GLN A 83 -2.50 12.22 14.85
CA GLN A 83 -1.19 12.09 14.19
C GLN A 83 -1.12 10.88 13.26
N GLU A 84 -1.70 9.75 13.67
CA GLU A 84 -1.85 8.57 12.82
C GLU A 84 -2.58 8.89 11.52
N ALA A 85 -3.77 9.48 11.64
CA ALA A 85 -4.56 9.89 10.47
C ALA A 85 -3.81 10.91 9.59
N TRP A 86 -3.10 11.86 10.21
CA TRP A 86 -2.32 12.87 9.51
C TRP A 86 -1.19 12.24 8.68
N LEU A 87 -0.42 11.33 9.28
CA LEU A 87 0.70 10.66 8.63
C LEU A 87 0.22 9.80 7.47
N SER A 88 -0.84 9.00 7.67
CA SER A 88 -1.42 8.16 6.63
C SER A 88 -2.02 8.97 5.47
N LEU A 89 -2.74 10.06 5.77
CA LEU A 89 -3.28 10.92 4.72
C LEU A 89 -2.16 11.68 3.98
N ALA A 90 -1.09 12.06 4.66
CA ALA A 90 0.07 12.68 4.02
C ALA A 90 0.82 11.67 3.12
N ALA A 91 1.02 10.43 3.57
CA ALA A 91 1.58 9.35 2.75
C ALA A 91 0.72 9.11 1.50
N SER A 92 -0.61 9.07 1.64
CA SER A 92 -1.54 8.87 0.52
C SER A 92 -1.38 9.89 -0.60
N VAL A 93 -0.91 11.10 -0.33
CA VAL A 93 -0.67 12.12 -1.36
C VAL A 93 0.43 11.65 -2.32
N PHE A 94 1.44 10.98 -1.80
CA PHE A 94 2.55 10.47 -2.60
C PHE A 94 2.15 9.22 -3.38
N ASP A 95 1.51 8.24 -2.74
CA ASP A 95 0.96 7.05 -3.40
C ASP A 95 0.05 7.41 -4.58
N MET A 96 -0.94 8.26 -4.31
CA MET A 96 -1.97 8.60 -5.28
C MET A 96 -1.49 9.58 -6.36
N ALA A 97 -0.28 10.13 -6.22
CA ALA A 97 0.40 10.84 -7.30
C ALA A 97 1.24 9.88 -8.16
N ALA A 98 1.89 8.88 -7.54
CA ALA A 98 2.78 7.94 -8.21
C ALA A 98 2.04 6.98 -9.17
N TYR A 99 1.00 6.30 -8.69
CA TYR A 99 0.31 5.27 -9.49
C TYR A 99 -0.30 5.80 -10.79
N PRO A 100 -1.09 6.91 -10.81
CA PRO A 100 -1.63 7.43 -12.07
C PRO A 100 -0.57 7.93 -13.05
N ALA A 101 0.60 8.35 -12.56
CA ALA A 101 1.71 8.70 -13.43
C ALA A 101 2.30 7.47 -14.13
N ILE A 102 2.42 6.33 -13.44
CA ILE A 102 2.81 5.04 -14.04
C ILE A 102 1.80 4.64 -15.13
N PHE A 103 0.51 4.87 -14.91
CA PHE A 103 -0.51 4.63 -15.94
C PHE A 103 -0.22 5.39 -17.24
N VAL A 104 0.05 6.69 -17.14
CA VAL A 104 0.33 7.54 -18.33
C VAL A 104 1.64 7.14 -19.01
N LEU A 105 2.67 6.82 -18.24
CA LEU A 105 3.95 6.33 -18.80
C LEU A 105 3.74 5.04 -19.58
N SER A 106 2.94 4.13 -19.07
CA SER A 106 2.61 2.86 -19.73
C SER A 106 1.75 3.09 -20.98
N LEU A 107 0.73 3.94 -20.87
CA LEU A 107 -0.11 4.32 -22.02
C LEU A 107 0.71 5.00 -23.11
N GLY A 108 1.70 5.80 -22.74
CA GLY A 108 2.61 6.47 -23.65
C GLY A 108 3.40 5.54 -24.57
N GLN A 109 3.59 4.28 -24.19
CA GLN A 109 4.20 3.25 -25.06
C GLN A 109 3.28 2.84 -26.21
N LEU A 110 1.96 2.94 -26.04
CA LEU A 110 0.96 2.68 -27.10
C LEU A 110 0.53 3.95 -27.81
N TRP A 111 0.48 5.05 -27.08
CA TRP A 111 0.02 6.35 -27.56
C TRP A 111 0.92 7.48 -27.05
N PRO A 112 2.02 7.81 -27.78
CA PRO A 112 3.02 8.78 -27.34
C PRO A 112 2.47 10.17 -27.01
N THR A 113 1.36 10.59 -27.62
CA THR A 113 0.70 11.86 -27.33
C THR A 113 0.22 11.97 -25.88
N ALA A 114 -0.05 10.83 -25.20
CA ALA A 114 -0.46 10.80 -23.80
C ALA A 114 0.59 11.40 -22.85
N LEU A 115 1.87 11.43 -23.24
CA LEU A 115 2.98 12.00 -22.46
C LEU A 115 3.03 13.53 -22.52
N HIS A 116 2.26 14.17 -23.40
CA HIS A 116 2.25 15.62 -23.59
C HIS A 116 1.00 16.27 -22.99
N ASN A 117 1.12 17.54 -22.60
CA ASN A 117 -0.03 18.32 -22.14
C ASN A 117 -1.04 18.52 -23.29
N PRO A 118 -2.35 18.49 -23.01
CA PRO A 118 -2.97 18.37 -21.67
C PRO A 118 -3.14 16.92 -21.15
N TYR A 119 -2.91 15.90 -21.98
CA TYR A 119 -3.21 14.48 -21.69
C TYR A 119 -2.43 13.96 -20.50
N ARG A 120 -1.17 14.38 -20.34
CA ARG A 120 -0.31 14.00 -19.22
C ARG A 120 -0.93 14.31 -17.84
N VAL A 121 -1.81 15.31 -17.75
CA VAL A 121 -2.50 15.68 -16.51
C VAL A 121 -3.93 15.16 -16.50
N LEU A 122 -4.64 15.25 -17.62
CA LEU A 122 -6.06 14.86 -17.69
C LEU A 122 -6.26 13.35 -17.47
N ILE A 123 -5.41 12.50 -18.05
CA ILE A 123 -5.55 11.05 -17.93
C ILE A 123 -5.41 10.58 -16.48
N PRO A 124 -4.36 10.95 -15.72
CA PRO A 124 -4.27 10.64 -14.29
C PRO A 124 -5.46 11.17 -13.49
N ALA A 125 -5.91 12.38 -13.76
CA ALA A 125 -7.09 12.95 -13.11
C ALA A 125 -8.35 12.11 -13.38
N PHE A 126 -8.54 11.65 -14.61
CA PHE A 126 -9.64 10.74 -14.96
C PHE A 126 -9.54 9.40 -14.23
N VAL A 127 -8.35 8.83 -14.09
CA VAL A 127 -8.14 7.59 -13.33
C VAL A 127 -8.55 7.79 -11.87
N ILE A 128 -8.08 8.86 -11.21
CA ILE A 128 -8.44 9.16 -9.82
C ILE A 128 -9.95 9.37 -9.68
N LEU A 129 -10.54 10.26 -10.49
CA LEU A 129 -11.96 10.59 -10.40
C LEU A 129 -12.86 9.40 -10.76
N GLY A 130 -12.44 8.56 -11.71
CA GLY A 130 -13.11 7.32 -12.04
C GLY A 130 -13.12 6.33 -10.86
N CYS A 131 -12.01 6.19 -10.16
CA CYS A 131 -11.92 5.38 -8.94
C CYS A 131 -12.74 5.99 -7.78
N VAL A 132 -12.75 7.31 -7.63
CA VAL A 132 -13.63 8.00 -6.67
C VAL A 132 -15.10 7.69 -6.96
N ALA A 133 -15.52 7.82 -8.23
CA ALA A 133 -16.90 7.49 -8.64
C ALA A 133 -17.22 6.00 -8.42
N TRP A 134 -16.28 5.10 -8.68
CA TRP A 134 -16.45 3.67 -8.40
C TRP A 134 -16.66 3.41 -6.90
N ASN A 135 -15.89 4.08 -6.05
CA ASN A 135 -16.00 3.97 -4.60
C ASN A 135 -17.34 4.47 -4.04
N MET A 136 -18.04 5.37 -4.74
CA MET A 136 -19.39 5.78 -4.35
C MET A 136 -20.42 4.63 -4.39
N LEU A 137 -20.10 3.54 -5.12
CA LEU A 137 -20.91 2.32 -5.15
C LEU A 137 -20.71 1.42 -3.91
N GLY A 138 -19.76 1.77 -3.03
CA GLY A 138 -19.47 1.11 -1.76
C GLY A 138 -18.43 -0.01 -1.85
N ALA A 139 -17.93 -0.44 -0.69
CA ALA A 139 -16.80 -1.37 -0.57
C ALA A 139 -17.01 -2.72 -1.30
N LYS A 140 -18.24 -3.25 -1.31
CA LYS A 140 -18.53 -4.50 -2.05
C LYS A 140 -18.29 -4.37 -3.54
N ALA A 141 -18.63 -3.23 -4.14
CA ALA A 141 -18.40 -2.98 -5.57
C ALA A 141 -16.90 -2.90 -5.87
N VAL A 142 -16.14 -2.25 -5.00
CA VAL A 142 -14.67 -2.17 -5.08
C VAL A 142 -14.04 -3.55 -4.95
N GLY A 143 -14.41 -4.33 -3.92
CA GLY A 143 -13.85 -5.66 -3.71
C GLY A 143 -14.17 -6.64 -4.84
N ASN A 144 -15.40 -6.64 -5.35
CA ASN A 144 -15.76 -7.48 -6.52
C ASN A 144 -15.02 -7.04 -7.78
N GLY A 145 -14.87 -5.74 -7.98
CA GLY A 145 -14.05 -5.19 -9.06
C GLY A 145 -12.59 -5.58 -8.95
N SER A 146 -12.04 -5.60 -7.72
CA SER A 146 -10.68 -6.05 -7.47
C SER A 146 -10.46 -7.53 -7.85
N ILE A 147 -11.47 -8.40 -7.71
CA ILE A 147 -11.38 -9.79 -8.21
C ILE A 147 -11.21 -9.78 -9.73
N VAL A 148 -12.03 -9.03 -10.47
CA VAL A 148 -11.96 -8.96 -11.93
C VAL A 148 -10.64 -8.37 -12.39
N LEU A 149 -10.22 -7.25 -11.76
CA LEU A 149 -8.94 -6.61 -12.08
C LEU A 149 -7.76 -7.55 -11.76
N GLY A 150 -7.81 -8.30 -10.65
CA GLY A 150 -6.80 -9.29 -10.30
C GLY A 150 -6.69 -10.42 -11.32
N LEU A 151 -7.80 -10.93 -11.81
CA LEU A 151 -7.81 -11.95 -12.89
C LEU A 151 -7.22 -11.38 -14.19
N LEU A 152 -7.62 -10.17 -14.57
CA LEU A 152 -7.07 -9.50 -15.77
C LEU A 152 -5.58 -9.22 -15.64
N LEU A 153 -5.11 -8.83 -14.44
CA LEU A 153 -3.70 -8.61 -14.14
C LEU A 153 -2.89 -9.90 -14.23
N LEU A 154 -3.36 -10.98 -13.58
CA LEU A 154 -2.57 -12.20 -13.41
C LEU A 154 -2.62 -13.13 -14.61
N ALA A 155 -3.65 -13.07 -15.47
CA ALA A 155 -3.79 -13.97 -16.60
C ALA A 155 -2.61 -13.92 -17.60
N PRO A 156 -2.13 -12.74 -18.08
CA PRO A 156 -0.96 -12.68 -18.95
C PRO A 156 0.33 -13.17 -18.28
N PHE A 157 0.50 -12.94 -16.97
CA PHE A 157 1.64 -13.49 -16.22
C PHE A 157 1.54 -15.00 -16.08
N GLY A 158 0.36 -15.56 -15.83
CA GLY A 158 0.13 -16.99 -15.81
C GLY A 158 0.47 -17.64 -17.17
N LEU A 159 0.05 -17.01 -18.27
CA LEU A 159 0.43 -17.46 -19.62
C LEU A 159 1.94 -17.36 -19.85
N MET A 160 2.58 -16.28 -19.39
CA MET A 160 4.01 -16.12 -19.48
C MET A 160 4.76 -17.24 -18.73
N VAL A 161 4.31 -17.59 -17.53
CA VAL A 161 4.89 -18.70 -16.74
C VAL A 161 4.75 -20.04 -17.46
N VAL A 162 3.57 -20.34 -18.00
CA VAL A 162 3.33 -21.61 -18.73
C VAL A 162 4.13 -21.70 -20.02
N LEU A 163 4.31 -20.59 -20.73
CA LEU A 163 4.98 -20.54 -22.04
C LEU A 163 6.49 -20.30 -21.95
N ALA A 164 7.01 -20.04 -20.74
CA ALA A 164 8.41 -19.81 -20.51
C ALA A 164 9.25 -21.06 -20.84
N PRO A 165 10.32 -20.95 -21.63
CA PRO A 165 11.20 -22.07 -21.88
C PRO A 165 11.95 -22.48 -20.60
N HIS A 166 12.14 -23.80 -20.41
CA HIS A 166 12.84 -24.34 -19.26
C HIS A 166 14.32 -24.51 -19.58
N ARG A 167 15.12 -23.49 -19.25
CA ARG A 167 16.57 -23.47 -19.39
C ARG A 167 17.21 -23.36 -18.00
N GLN A 168 18.53 -23.36 -17.93
CA GLN A 168 19.27 -23.08 -16.69
C GLN A 168 19.18 -21.59 -16.38
N ILE A 169 18.97 -21.26 -15.09
CA ILE A 169 19.06 -19.88 -14.61
C ILE A 169 20.51 -19.42 -14.78
N PRO A 170 20.77 -18.29 -15.47
CA PRO A 170 22.14 -17.79 -15.62
C PRO A 170 22.77 -17.48 -14.26
N PRO A 171 24.08 -17.71 -14.10
CA PRO A 171 24.79 -17.32 -12.90
C PRO A 171 24.62 -15.81 -12.65
N ALA A 172 24.54 -15.43 -11.40
CA ALA A 172 24.38 -14.04 -11.02
C ALA A 172 25.64 -13.23 -11.36
N ALA A 173 25.51 -12.27 -12.26
CA ALA A 173 26.49 -11.22 -12.47
C ALA A 173 26.19 -10.07 -11.49
N THR A 174 26.38 -10.30 -10.18
CA THR A 174 25.99 -9.30 -9.18
C THR A 174 27.17 -8.48 -8.72
N HIS A 175 27.04 -7.16 -8.90
CA HIS A 175 27.88 -6.14 -8.26
C HIS A 175 27.03 -5.15 -7.44
N GLY A 176 25.74 -5.46 -7.21
CA GLY A 176 24.80 -4.58 -6.50
C GLY A 176 24.83 -4.79 -4.98
N THR A 177 24.31 -3.80 -4.28
CA THR A 177 24.20 -3.83 -2.83
C THR A 177 22.86 -4.45 -2.42
N TRP A 178 22.91 -5.59 -1.73
CA TRP A 178 21.71 -6.34 -1.29
C TRP A 178 20.69 -5.48 -0.51
N TYR A 179 21.16 -4.44 0.21
CA TYR A 179 20.29 -3.57 0.99
C TYR A 179 19.39 -2.66 0.12
N ALA A 180 19.84 -2.26 -1.08
CA ALA A 180 19.00 -1.50 -1.99
C ALA A 180 17.83 -2.37 -2.49
N GLY A 181 18.09 -3.64 -2.78
CA GLY A 181 17.02 -4.61 -3.09
C GLY A 181 16.06 -4.83 -1.91
N LEU A 182 16.57 -4.80 -0.68
CA LEU A 182 15.74 -4.92 0.53
C LEU A 182 14.71 -3.77 0.64
N ILE A 183 15.13 -2.52 0.40
CA ILE A 183 14.24 -1.34 0.45
C ILE A 183 13.15 -1.44 -0.63
N VAL A 184 13.52 -1.83 -1.85
CA VAL A 184 12.56 -2.07 -2.94
C VAL A 184 11.54 -3.15 -2.53
N ALA A 185 12.01 -4.26 -1.95
CA ALA A 185 11.12 -5.31 -1.48
C ALA A 185 10.21 -4.83 -0.33
N MET A 186 10.74 -4.07 0.63
CA MET A 186 9.92 -3.52 1.73
C MET A 186 8.77 -2.68 1.19
N TRP A 187 9.03 -1.74 0.27
CA TRP A 187 7.99 -0.90 -0.32
C TRP A 187 6.90 -1.75 -1.01
N ASN A 188 7.29 -2.77 -1.75
CA ASN A 188 6.37 -3.69 -2.43
C ASN A 188 5.55 -4.60 -1.50
N PHE A 189 5.83 -4.59 -0.20
CA PHE A 189 5.10 -5.31 0.84
C PHE A 189 4.51 -4.37 1.91
N MET A 190 4.31 -3.06 1.62
CA MET A 190 3.65 -2.09 2.50
C MET A 190 2.13 -2.07 2.26
N GLY A 191 1.37 -1.49 3.21
CA GLY A 191 -0.06 -1.19 3.01
C GLY A 191 -1.04 -2.23 3.55
N TRP A 192 -0.62 -3.21 4.37
CA TRP A 192 -1.49 -4.26 4.95
C TRP A 192 -2.58 -3.69 5.85
N ASP A 193 -2.28 -2.65 6.58
CA ASP A 193 -3.12 -1.91 7.52
C ASP A 193 -4.29 -1.20 6.83
N ASN A 194 -4.11 -0.78 5.59
CA ASN A 194 -5.13 -0.14 4.77
C ASN A 194 -6.45 -0.92 4.71
N ALA A 195 -6.39 -2.26 4.69
CA ALA A 195 -7.58 -3.11 4.69
C ALA A 195 -8.43 -2.94 5.95
N SER A 196 -7.86 -2.47 7.06
CA SER A 196 -8.55 -2.30 8.34
C SER A 196 -9.56 -1.16 8.37
N THR A 197 -9.37 -0.16 7.53
CA THR A 197 -10.19 1.06 7.53
C THR A 197 -11.66 0.82 7.18
N VAL A 198 -11.95 -0.29 6.47
CA VAL A 198 -13.30 -0.70 6.05
C VAL A 198 -13.90 -1.80 6.94
N ALA A 199 -13.39 -2.00 8.17
CA ALA A 199 -13.75 -3.15 8.99
C ALA A 199 -15.25 -3.24 9.32
N GLN A 200 -15.98 -2.14 9.40
CA GLN A 200 -17.43 -2.16 9.59
C GLN A 200 -18.20 -2.68 8.38
N GLU A 201 -17.61 -2.56 7.19
CA GLU A 201 -18.20 -3.02 5.93
C GLU A 201 -17.89 -4.49 5.61
N VAL A 202 -17.12 -5.20 6.47
CA VAL A 202 -16.71 -6.59 6.27
C VAL A 202 -17.69 -7.57 6.93
N GLU A 203 -17.96 -8.70 6.28
CA GLU A 203 -18.74 -9.81 6.84
C GLU A 203 -17.89 -10.56 7.86
N ASP A 204 -18.44 -10.78 9.08
CA ASP A 204 -17.78 -11.53 10.16
C ASP A 204 -16.29 -11.14 10.33
N PRO A 205 -15.98 -9.85 10.62
CA PRO A 205 -14.60 -9.33 10.58
C PRO A 205 -13.66 -10.11 11.50
N GLN A 206 -14.18 -10.68 12.58
CA GLN A 206 -13.46 -11.48 13.56
C GLN A 206 -12.78 -12.73 12.97
N LYS A 207 -13.41 -13.34 11.96
CA LYS A 207 -12.87 -14.51 11.25
C LYS A 207 -12.26 -14.14 9.92
N THR A 208 -12.80 -13.11 9.27
CA THR A 208 -12.42 -12.72 7.92
C THR A 208 -11.03 -12.07 7.91
N TYR A 209 -10.71 -11.14 8.83
CA TYR A 209 -9.42 -10.46 8.82
C TYR A 209 -8.21 -11.38 8.97
N PRO A 210 -8.13 -12.28 9.96
CA PRO A 210 -6.97 -13.17 10.08
C PRO A 210 -6.75 -14.02 8.82
N ARG A 211 -7.85 -14.50 8.22
CA ARG A 211 -7.80 -15.29 6.98
C ARG A 211 -7.37 -14.43 5.78
N THR A 212 -7.90 -13.20 5.69
CA THR A 212 -7.52 -12.26 4.63
C THR A 212 -6.03 -11.99 4.67
N MET A 213 -5.49 -11.64 5.84
CA MET A 213 -4.06 -11.35 5.97
C MET A 213 -3.20 -12.54 5.54
N PHE A 214 -3.52 -13.74 6.01
CA PHE A 214 -2.81 -14.96 5.63
C PHE A 214 -2.81 -15.21 4.12
N TRP A 215 -4.00 -15.20 3.48
CA TRP A 215 -4.12 -15.46 2.05
C TRP A 215 -3.52 -14.35 1.19
N SER A 216 -3.63 -13.10 1.62
CA SER A 216 -3.06 -11.98 0.88
C SER A 216 -1.53 -11.99 0.93
N VAL A 217 -0.91 -12.28 2.10
CA VAL A 217 0.56 -12.41 2.20
C VAL A 217 1.06 -13.53 1.29
N ALA A 218 0.41 -14.68 1.30
CA ALA A 218 0.77 -15.81 0.43
C ALA A 218 0.61 -15.44 -1.06
N ALA A 219 -0.51 -14.80 -1.43
CA ALA A 219 -0.78 -14.39 -2.81
C ALA A 219 0.26 -13.40 -3.33
N VAL A 220 0.58 -12.36 -2.54
CA VAL A 220 1.59 -11.35 -2.91
C VAL A 220 2.96 -11.97 -3.10
N ALA A 221 3.41 -12.84 -2.17
CA ALA A 221 4.69 -13.52 -2.29
C ALA A 221 4.75 -14.39 -3.57
N LEU A 222 3.70 -15.16 -3.87
CA LEU A 222 3.64 -16.00 -5.07
C LEU A 222 3.63 -15.17 -6.36
N VAL A 223 2.91 -14.07 -6.38
CA VAL A 223 2.83 -13.17 -7.56
C VAL A 223 4.18 -12.55 -7.88
N TYR A 224 5.02 -12.30 -6.89
CA TYR A 224 6.38 -11.84 -7.14
C TYR A 224 7.33 -12.99 -7.53
N ILE A 225 7.34 -14.07 -6.78
CA ILE A 225 8.33 -15.15 -6.92
C ILE A 225 8.14 -15.93 -8.22
N VAL A 226 6.90 -16.33 -8.54
CA VAL A 226 6.64 -17.27 -9.65
C VAL A 226 7.01 -16.70 -11.02
N PRO A 227 6.65 -15.45 -11.39
CA PRO A 227 7.06 -14.87 -12.67
C PRO A 227 8.59 -14.64 -12.77
N ILE A 228 9.25 -14.23 -11.67
CA ILE A 228 10.71 -14.05 -11.65
C ILE A 228 11.40 -15.39 -11.94
N LEU A 229 10.98 -16.47 -11.29
CA LEU A 229 11.53 -17.80 -11.55
C LEU A 229 11.30 -18.23 -12.99
N ALA A 230 10.12 -18.00 -13.56
CA ALA A 230 9.82 -18.37 -14.95
C ALA A 230 10.74 -17.64 -15.93
N VAL A 231 10.98 -16.34 -15.74
CA VAL A 231 11.91 -15.57 -16.57
C VAL A 231 13.36 -16.06 -16.36
N GLY A 232 13.75 -16.35 -15.11
CA GLY A 232 15.07 -16.90 -14.81
C GLY A 232 15.32 -18.23 -15.53
N TYR A 233 14.35 -19.16 -15.46
CA TYR A 233 14.40 -20.43 -16.19
C TYR A 233 14.33 -20.27 -17.71
N SER A 234 13.95 -19.10 -18.21
CA SER A 234 14.04 -18.81 -19.67
C SER A 234 15.46 -18.49 -20.11
N GLY A 235 16.44 -18.43 -19.20
CA GLY A 235 17.84 -18.13 -19.48
C GLY A 235 18.13 -16.64 -19.66
N VAL A 236 17.24 -15.75 -19.20
CA VAL A 236 17.43 -14.30 -19.24
C VAL A 236 18.43 -13.87 -18.15
N PRO A 237 19.49 -13.13 -18.46
CA PRO A 237 20.44 -12.67 -17.44
C PRO A 237 19.80 -11.60 -16.53
N SER A 238 20.20 -11.60 -15.25
CA SER A 238 19.68 -10.62 -14.26
C SER A 238 19.99 -9.16 -14.62
N SER A 239 21.04 -8.91 -15.39
CA SER A 239 21.38 -7.58 -15.91
C SER A 239 20.36 -7.00 -16.90
N SER A 240 19.48 -7.82 -17.46
CA SER A 240 18.41 -7.38 -18.36
C SER A 240 17.17 -6.84 -17.62
N TRP A 241 17.17 -6.88 -16.30
CA TRP A 241 16.08 -6.41 -15.46
C TRP A 241 16.23 -4.92 -15.13
N SER A 242 15.80 -4.06 -16.04
CA SER A 242 15.65 -2.63 -15.80
C SER A 242 14.21 -2.31 -15.39
N ASP A 243 13.97 -1.11 -14.86
CA ASP A 243 12.61 -0.67 -14.56
C ASP A 243 11.71 -0.77 -15.81
N GLY A 244 10.54 -1.39 -15.66
CA GLY A 244 9.61 -1.66 -16.75
C GLY A 244 9.99 -2.83 -17.68
N ALA A 245 11.00 -3.64 -17.32
CA ALA A 245 11.48 -4.75 -18.16
C ALA A 245 10.42 -5.83 -18.44
N TRP A 246 9.37 -5.95 -17.64
CA TRP A 246 8.36 -7.01 -17.82
C TRP A 246 7.80 -7.11 -19.24
N VAL A 247 7.60 -5.97 -19.90
CA VAL A 247 7.06 -5.93 -21.30
C VAL A 247 8.05 -6.56 -22.28
N SER A 248 9.32 -6.19 -22.20
CA SER A 248 10.37 -6.73 -23.05
C SER A 248 10.66 -8.20 -22.74
N LEU A 249 10.67 -8.59 -21.46
CA LEU A 249 10.86 -9.95 -21.00
C LEU A 249 9.73 -10.88 -21.50
N ALA A 250 8.48 -10.44 -21.37
CA ALA A 250 7.33 -11.16 -21.91
C ALA A 250 7.40 -11.30 -23.44
N GLY A 251 7.77 -10.21 -24.14
CA GLY A 251 7.99 -10.22 -25.58
C GLY A 251 9.10 -11.15 -26.02
N GLY A 252 10.16 -11.30 -25.21
CA GLY A 252 11.24 -12.26 -25.43
C GLY A 252 10.78 -13.73 -25.33
N ILE A 253 9.81 -14.05 -24.47
CA ILE A 253 9.20 -15.39 -24.37
C ILE A 253 8.29 -15.63 -25.56
N ARG A 254 7.36 -14.70 -25.83
CA ARG A 254 6.47 -14.69 -27.00
C ARG A 254 6.17 -13.25 -27.40
N PRO A 255 6.40 -12.81 -28.64
CA PRO A 255 6.21 -11.42 -29.07
C PRO A 255 4.82 -10.85 -28.76
N TRP A 256 3.77 -11.65 -28.89
CA TRP A 256 2.39 -11.23 -28.63
C TRP A 256 2.08 -10.99 -27.14
N LEU A 257 2.89 -11.51 -26.19
CA LEU A 257 2.69 -11.27 -24.75
C LEU A 257 3.06 -9.85 -24.33
N ALA A 258 3.88 -9.13 -25.07
CA ALA A 258 4.33 -7.78 -24.70
C ALA A 258 3.15 -6.83 -24.48
N VAL A 259 2.19 -6.80 -25.39
CA VAL A 259 1.02 -5.91 -25.31
C VAL A 259 0.10 -6.29 -24.13
N PRO A 260 -0.35 -7.55 -23.96
CA PRO A 260 -1.10 -7.97 -22.78
C PRO A 260 -0.41 -7.59 -21.47
N VAL A 261 0.90 -7.85 -21.32
CA VAL A 261 1.64 -7.48 -20.10
C VAL A 261 1.70 -5.96 -19.90
N LEU A 262 1.89 -5.17 -20.97
CA LEU A 262 1.81 -3.72 -20.88
C LEU A 262 0.43 -3.24 -20.38
N LEU A 263 -0.65 -3.81 -20.89
CA LEU A 263 -2.00 -3.48 -20.46
C LEU A 263 -2.24 -3.82 -18.98
N THR A 264 -1.60 -4.88 -18.46
CA THR A 264 -1.76 -5.23 -17.04
C THR A 264 -1.12 -4.21 -16.08
N ILE A 265 -0.16 -3.39 -16.53
CA ILE A 265 0.34 -2.25 -15.73
C ILE A 265 -0.79 -1.24 -15.49
N MET A 266 -1.57 -0.95 -16.53
CA MET A 266 -2.70 -0.02 -16.42
C MET A 266 -3.81 -0.60 -15.54
N VAL A 267 -4.10 -1.90 -15.64
CA VAL A 267 -5.04 -2.63 -14.77
C VAL A 267 -4.58 -2.61 -13.32
N SER A 268 -3.29 -2.83 -13.09
CA SER A 268 -2.63 -2.73 -11.78
C SER A 268 -2.88 -1.37 -11.13
N VAL A 269 -2.58 -0.30 -11.84
CA VAL A 269 -2.77 1.07 -11.33
C VAL A 269 -4.22 1.34 -10.98
N VAL A 270 -5.18 0.96 -11.84
CA VAL A 270 -6.61 1.12 -11.54
C VAL A 270 -6.99 0.34 -10.28
N GLY A 271 -6.50 -0.89 -10.13
CA GLY A 271 -6.75 -1.71 -8.94
C GLY A 271 -6.20 -1.09 -7.65
N GLN A 272 -4.96 -0.59 -7.69
CA GLN A 272 -4.31 0.07 -6.55
C GLN A 272 -5.03 1.38 -6.19
N VAL A 273 -5.20 2.29 -7.14
CA VAL A 273 -5.89 3.57 -6.90
C VAL A 273 -7.30 3.34 -6.39
N ASN A 274 -8.06 2.37 -6.94
CA ASN A 274 -9.42 2.07 -6.51
C ASN A 274 -9.47 1.52 -5.07
N SER A 275 -8.60 0.57 -4.74
CA SER A 275 -8.55 -0.06 -3.40
C SER A 275 -8.03 0.91 -2.34
N LEU A 276 -7.02 1.70 -2.65
CA LEU A 276 -6.48 2.73 -1.74
C LEU A 276 -7.45 3.91 -1.56
N THR A 277 -8.21 4.31 -2.61
CA THR A 277 -9.31 5.28 -2.48
C THR A 277 -10.34 4.79 -1.47
N MET A 278 -10.69 3.49 -1.50
CA MET A 278 -11.58 2.89 -0.51
C MET A 278 -11.02 3.02 0.90
N SER A 279 -9.74 2.73 1.10
CA SER A 279 -9.09 2.82 2.41
C SER A 279 -9.00 4.26 2.92
N TYR A 280 -8.27 5.10 2.22
CA TYR A 280 -7.94 6.46 2.68
C TYR A 280 -9.16 7.35 2.89
N SER A 281 -10.24 7.16 2.13
CA SER A 281 -11.46 7.96 2.31
C SER A 281 -12.18 7.70 3.64
N ARG A 282 -11.98 6.55 4.30
CA ARG A 282 -12.59 6.22 5.60
C ARG A 282 -11.91 6.93 6.77
N ILE A 283 -10.65 7.35 6.61
CA ILE A 283 -9.92 8.06 7.67
C ILE A 283 -10.57 9.42 7.99
N PRO A 284 -10.78 10.36 7.05
CA PRO A 284 -11.46 11.62 7.36
C PRO A 284 -12.91 11.43 7.81
N MET A 285 -13.58 10.33 7.40
CA MET A 285 -14.92 10.00 7.92
C MET A 285 -14.86 9.67 9.41
N ALA A 286 -13.99 8.78 9.83
CA ALA A 286 -13.80 8.42 11.24
C ALA A 286 -13.34 9.63 12.08
N MET A 287 -12.44 10.47 11.56
CA MET A 287 -12.04 11.71 12.21
C MET A 287 -13.21 12.68 12.40
N ALA A 288 -14.15 12.75 11.44
CA ALA A 288 -15.32 13.61 11.52
C ALA A 288 -16.33 13.12 12.58
N GLU A 289 -16.48 11.81 12.74
CA GLU A 289 -17.28 11.22 13.82
C GLU A 289 -16.70 11.54 15.20
N ASP A 290 -15.38 11.58 15.29
CA ASP A 290 -14.64 11.93 16.51
C ASP A 290 -14.48 13.43 16.76
N HIS A 291 -15.11 14.26 15.94
CA HIS A 291 -15.00 15.73 16.02
C HIS A 291 -13.57 16.27 15.85
N LEU A 292 -12.72 15.57 15.10
CA LEU A 292 -11.37 15.99 14.72
C LEU A 292 -11.28 16.42 13.24
N ALA A 293 -12.39 16.31 12.50
CA ALA A 293 -12.56 16.83 11.16
C ALA A 293 -13.96 17.45 10.99
N PRO A 294 -14.21 18.27 9.96
CA PRO A 294 -15.51 18.85 9.69
C PRO A 294 -16.62 17.79 9.55
N LYS A 295 -17.78 17.97 10.23
CA LYS A 295 -18.88 17.01 10.26
C LYS A 295 -19.36 16.58 8.85
N ILE A 296 -19.21 17.43 7.84
CA ILE A 296 -19.60 17.09 6.46
C ILE A 296 -18.83 15.88 5.92
N LEU A 297 -17.60 15.63 6.40
CA LEU A 297 -16.76 14.52 5.98
C LEU A 297 -17.21 13.15 6.55
N SER A 298 -18.17 13.12 7.49
CA SER A 298 -18.84 11.87 7.87
C SER A 298 -19.71 11.29 6.74
N ARG A 299 -19.98 12.10 5.71
CA ARG A 299 -20.66 11.63 4.50
C ARG A 299 -19.59 11.09 3.52
N MET A 300 -19.69 9.82 3.16
CA MET A 300 -18.75 9.12 2.29
C MET A 300 -18.42 9.90 0.99
N TRP A 301 -19.44 10.44 0.31
CA TRP A 301 -19.22 11.20 -0.93
C TRP A 301 -18.39 12.48 -0.74
N CYS A 302 -18.53 13.16 0.44
CA CYS A 302 -17.74 14.35 0.76
C CYS A 302 -16.28 13.99 1.02
N ALA A 303 -16.04 12.92 1.77
CA ALA A 303 -14.69 12.42 2.04
C ALA A 303 -14.00 11.95 0.74
N LEU A 304 -14.70 11.19 -0.09
CA LEU A 304 -14.21 10.75 -1.40
C LEU A 304 -13.86 11.91 -2.32
N LEU A 305 -14.72 12.93 -2.43
CA LEU A 305 -14.45 14.10 -3.26
C LEU A 305 -13.26 14.92 -2.75
N LEU A 306 -13.17 15.14 -1.42
CA LEU A 306 -12.04 15.86 -0.84
C LEU A 306 -10.73 15.14 -1.13
N CYS A 307 -10.65 13.84 -0.86
CA CYS A 307 -9.47 13.03 -1.17
C CYS A 307 -9.14 13.09 -2.66
N GLY A 308 -10.11 12.86 -3.53
CA GLY A 308 -9.91 12.92 -4.98
C GLY A 308 -9.39 14.27 -5.48
N ILE A 309 -9.88 15.39 -4.93
CA ILE A 309 -9.38 16.73 -5.26
C ILE A 309 -7.92 16.86 -4.80
N ILE A 310 -7.60 16.48 -3.56
CA ILE A 310 -6.24 16.58 -3.01
C ILE A 310 -5.26 15.76 -3.87
N TRP A 311 -5.60 14.52 -4.19
CA TRP A 311 -4.74 13.65 -5.02
C TRP A 311 -4.60 14.15 -6.46
N THR A 312 -5.67 14.72 -7.04
CA THR A 312 -5.58 15.32 -8.39
C THR A 312 -4.67 16.54 -8.39
N LEU A 313 -4.70 17.38 -7.35
CA LEU A 313 -3.77 18.49 -7.19
C LEU A 313 -2.33 18.01 -6.98
N ALA A 314 -2.14 16.88 -6.29
CA ALA A 314 -0.83 16.28 -6.06
C ALA A 314 -0.15 15.78 -7.35
N LEU A 315 -0.88 15.56 -8.45
CA LEU A 315 -0.29 15.22 -9.76
C LEU A 315 0.66 16.29 -10.30
N SER A 316 0.62 17.51 -9.77
CA SER A 316 1.58 18.56 -10.10
C SER A 316 2.94 18.41 -9.41
N LEU A 317 3.06 17.51 -8.42
CA LEU A 317 4.31 17.23 -7.75
C LEU A 317 5.25 16.45 -8.67
N SER A 318 6.56 16.74 -8.58
CA SER A 318 7.56 15.96 -9.32
C SER A 318 7.68 14.55 -8.74
N LEU A 319 7.77 13.56 -9.64
CA LEU A 319 7.82 12.14 -9.25
C LEU A 319 9.15 11.71 -8.61
N ASP A 320 10.19 12.54 -8.75
CA ASP A 320 11.51 12.21 -8.22
C ASP A 320 11.45 12.05 -6.69
N ARG A 321 11.65 10.80 -6.23
CA ARG A 321 11.78 10.44 -4.80
C ARG A 321 10.48 10.46 -3.96
N ILE A 322 9.32 10.40 -4.61
CA ILE A 322 8.02 10.21 -3.93
C ILE A 322 8.04 8.97 -3.03
N LEU A 323 8.64 7.87 -3.48
CA LEU A 323 8.69 6.61 -2.74
C LEU A 323 9.36 6.72 -1.36
N LEU A 324 10.41 7.54 -1.24
CA LEU A 324 11.09 7.71 0.04
C LEU A 324 10.23 8.46 1.06
N MET A 325 9.50 9.48 0.61
CA MET A 325 8.56 10.20 1.48
C MET A 325 7.44 9.29 1.97
N ASP A 326 6.92 8.45 1.08
CA ASP A 326 5.91 7.46 1.42
C ASP A 326 6.42 6.48 2.49
N ILE A 327 7.60 5.86 2.29
CA ILE A 327 8.21 4.94 3.27
C ILE A 327 8.41 5.60 4.63
N LEU A 328 8.85 6.87 4.69
CA LEU A 328 9.11 7.56 5.95
C LEU A 328 7.81 7.91 6.70
N LEU A 329 6.80 8.42 6.00
CA LEU A 329 5.53 8.81 6.61
C LEU A 329 4.69 7.60 7.00
N TYR A 330 4.54 6.64 6.08
CA TYR A 330 3.89 5.36 6.35
C TYR A 330 4.59 4.59 7.45
N GLY A 331 5.93 4.58 7.45
CA GLY A 331 6.70 3.92 8.50
C GLY A 331 6.46 4.50 9.88
N ALA A 332 6.35 5.83 9.99
CA ALA A 332 6.04 6.48 11.25
C ALA A 332 4.62 6.13 11.74
N SER A 333 3.64 6.05 10.83
CA SER A 333 2.29 5.58 11.08
C SER A 333 2.30 4.13 11.58
N LEU A 334 2.93 3.21 10.86
CA LEU A 334 2.99 1.79 11.23
C LEU A 334 3.64 1.54 12.61
N ILE A 335 4.63 2.33 13.00
CA ILE A 335 5.21 2.27 14.35
C ILE A 335 4.14 2.60 15.41
N LEU A 336 3.30 3.62 15.20
CA LEU A 336 2.21 3.96 16.12
C LEU A 336 1.20 2.82 16.25
N GLU A 337 0.92 2.09 15.19
CA GLU A 337 0.02 0.93 15.20
C GLU A 337 0.60 -0.24 16.02
N PHE A 338 1.88 -0.56 15.86
CA PHE A 338 2.53 -1.57 16.70
C PHE A 338 2.58 -1.15 18.17
N VAL A 339 2.84 0.12 18.45
CA VAL A 339 2.73 0.66 19.82
C VAL A 339 1.31 0.53 20.34
N ALA A 340 0.30 0.83 19.53
CA ALA A 340 -1.10 0.66 19.92
C ALA A 340 -1.45 -0.81 20.24
N LEU A 341 -0.97 -1.78 19.45
CA LEU A 341 -1.13 -3.21 19.73
C LEU A 341 -0.58 -3.57 21.13
N ILE A 342 0.65 -3.13 21.43
CA ILE A 342 1.30 -3.44 22.71
C ILE A 342 0.57 -2.77 23.87
N VAL A 343 0.26 -1.47 23.74
CA VAL A 343 -0.45 -0.69 24.77
C VAL A 343 -1.83 -1.27 25.05
N LEU A 344 -2.61 -1.63 24.01
CA LEU A 344 -3.93 -2.24 24.19
C LEU A 344 -3.87 -3.63 24.85
N ARG A 345 -2.79 -4.37 24.65
CA ARG A 345 -2.61 -5.66 25.35
C ARG A 345 -2.34 -5.48 26.84
N ILE A 346 -1.65 -4.39 27.23
CA ILE A 346 -1.31 -4.06 28.62
C ILE A 346 -2.48 -3.39 29.31
N SER A 347 -3.07 -2.34 28.68
CA SER A 347 -4.08 -1.48 29.28
C SER A 347 -5.51 -2.06 29.24
N GLN A 348 -5.78 -2.92 28.27
CA GLN A 348 -7.10 -3.55 28.06
C GLN A 348 -6.98 -5.07 27.92
N PRO A 349 -6.51 -5.79 28.95
CA PRO A 349 -6.33 -7.25 28.91
C PRO A 349 -7.66 -8.00 28.67
N GLU A 350 -8.77 -7.44 29.15
CA GLU A 350 -10.14 -8.00 29.01
C GLU A 350 -10.76 -7.78 27.62
N LEU A 351 -10.09 -7.00 26.74
CA LEU A 351 -10.58 -6.81 25.37
C LEU A 351 -10.67 -8.17 24.67
N MET A 352 -11.87 -8.54 24.21
CA MET A 352 -12.07 -9.77 23.47
C MET A 352 -11.26 -9.73 22.17
N ARG A 353 -10.37 -10.70 22.00
CA ARG A 353 -9.53 -10.90 20.82
C ARG A 353 -9.83 -12.25 20.20
N PRO A 354 -10.75 -12.33 19.22
CA PRO A 354 -11.10 -13.61 18.57
C PRO A 354 -9.91 -14.28 17.89
N PHE A 355 -9.00 -13.47 17.36
CA PHE A 355 -7.66 -13.87 16.93
C PHE A 355 -6.63 -13.17 17.82
N LYS A 356 -5.65 -13.92 18.32
CA LYS A 356 -4.60 -13.38 19.20
C LYS A 356 -3.24 -13.93 18.77
N ILE A 357 -2.30 -13.02 18.56
CA ILE A 357 -0.91 -13.37 18.23
C ILE A 357 -0.34 -14.23 19.39
N PRO A 358 0.31 -15.37 19.09
CA PRO A 358 0.92 -16.24 20.10
C PRO A 358 1.97 -15.53 20.95
N GLY A 359 2.26 -16.04 22.15
CA GLY A 359 3.30 -15.50 23.04
C GLY A 359 2.88 -14.30 23.89
N GLY A 360 1.58 -13.98 23.97
CA GLY A 360 1.09 -12.89 24.81
C GLY A 360 1.65 -11.53 24.39
N THR A 361 1.88 -10.63 25.35
CA THR A 361 2.46 -9.29 25.10
C THR A 361 3.91 -9.38 24.58
N ILE A 362 4.68 -10.36 25.05
CA ILE A 362 6.04 -10.61 24.56
C ILE A 362 6.01 -10.96 23.07
N GLY A 363 5.09 -11.84 22.64
CA GLY A 363 4.90 -12.16 21.23
C GLY A 363 4.57 -10.92 20.38
N ALA A 364 3.72 -10.01 20.90
CA ALA A 364 3.42 -8.74 20.21
C ALA A 364 4.65 -7.85 20.07
N ILE A 365 5.50 -7.77 21.10
CA ILE A 365 6.76 -7.00 21.05
C ILE A 365 7.72 -7.63 20.03
N LEU A 366 7.86 -8.95 20.02
CA LEU A 366 8.77 -9.65 19.10
C LEU A 366 8.37 -9.46 17.63
N ILE A 367 7.07 -9.54 17.31
CA ILE A 367 6.63 -9.30 15.93
C ILE A 367 6.78 -7.82 15.52
N ALA A 368 6.65 -6.88 16.45
CA ALA A 368 6.84 -5.46 16.18
C ALA A 368 8.30 -5.10 15.94
N ALA A 369 9.24 -5.84 16.56
CA ALA A 369 10.66 -5.51 16.53
C ALA A 369 11.25 -5.50 15.10
N ALA A 370 10.97 -6.52 14.28
CA ALA A 370 11.54 -6.64 12.96
C ALA A 370 11.05 -5.51 12.00
N PRO A 371 9.75 -5.21 11.85
CA PRO A 371 9.30 -4.09 11.03
C PRO A 371 9.83 -2.75 11.53
N CYS A 372 9.80 -2.48 12.84
CA CYS A 372 10.32 -1.23 13.39
C CYS A 372 11.83 -1.06 13.13
N LEU A 373 12.61 -2.11 13.30
CA LEU A 373 14.05 -2.08 12.99
C LEU A 373 14.32 -1.86 11.51
N LEU A 374 13.55 -2.48 10.62
CA LEU A 374 13.67 -2.29 9.17
C LEU A 374 13.32 -0.85 8.77
N LEU A 375 12.31 -0.23 9.38
CA LEU A 375 11.95 1.17 9.14
C LEU A 375 13.06 2.13 9.59
N VAL A 376 13.63 1.88 10.78
CA VAL A 376 14.77 2.66 11.27
C VAL A 376 15.98 2.48 10.34
N LEU A 377 16.25 1.26 9.90
CA LEU A 377 17.32 0.97 8.94
C LEU A 377 17.08 1.70 7.62
N ALA A 378 15.88 1.65 7.06
CA ALA A 378 15.52 2.37 5.84
C ALA A 378 15.75 3.89 5.99
N ALA A 379 15.33 4.49 7.11
CA ALA A 379 15.54 5.90 7.40
C ALA A 379 17.02 6.27 7.52
N VAL A 380 17.84 5.42 8.17
CA VAL A 380 19.28 5.64 8.34
C VAL A 380 20.03 5.50 7.00
N LEU A 381 19.71 4.48 6.21
CA LEU A 381 20.37 4.24 4.92
C LEU A 381 20.05 5.33 3.88
N ASN A 382 18.89 5.97 3.98
CA ASN A 382 18.48 7.04 3.07
C ASN A 382 18.58 8.45 3.68
N ARG A 383 19.32 8.62 4.78
CA ARG A 383 19.45 9.91 5.48
C ARG A 383 20.05 11.03 4.62
N ASP A 384 20.93 10.68 3.70
CA ASP A 384 21.64 11.62 2.82
C ASP A 384 20.87 11.92 1.51
N GLU A 385 19.73 11.22 1.29
CA GLU A 385 18.87 11.45 0.16
C GLU A 385 18.14 12.80 0.26
N LYS A 386 18.11 13.52 -0.88
CA LYS A 386 17.52 14.87 -0.95
C LYS A 386 16.36 14.91 -1.94
N ILE A 387 15.33 15.67 -1.59
CA ILE A 387 14.23 16.04 -2.46
C ILE A 387 14.42 17.53 -2.79
N GLY A 388 14.87 17.82 -4.01
CA GLY A 388 15.36 19.14 -4.34
C GLY A 388 16.59 19.52 -3.53
N THR A 389 16.51 20.60 -2.75
CA THR A 389 17.59 21.08 -1.87
C THR A 389 17.47 20.58 -0.41
N ILE A 390 16.35 19.99 -0.05
CA ILE A 390 16.02 19.57 1.34
C ILE A 390 16.25 18.07 1.46
N GLY A 391 16.81 17.62 2.60
CA GLY A 391 16.90 16.20 2.92
C GLY A 391 15.50 15.58 3.06
N ALA A 392 15.34 14.33 2.60
CA ALA A 392 14.05 13.64 2.69
C ALA A 392 13.58 13.43 4.13
N ALA A 393 14.49 13.05 5.04
CA ALA A 393 14.15 12.85 6.45
C ALA A 393 13.73 14.16 7.17
N PRO A 394 14.42 15.31 7.02
CA PRO A 394 13.93 16.60 7.53
C PRO A 394 12.58 17.02 6.93
N LEU A 395 12.34 16.73 5.65
CA LEU A 395 11.06 17.04 5.01
C LEU A 395 9.92 16.20 5.59
N ALA A 396 10.11 14.88 5.74
CA ALA A 396 9.15 14.00 6.37
C ALA A 396 8.87 14.39 7.82
N ALA A 397 9.92 14.74 8.59
CA ALA A 397 9.77 15.27 9.93
C ALA A 397 8.97 16.58 9.94
N GLY A 398 9.21 17.50 9.00
CA GLY A 398 8.42 18.72 8.82
C GLY A 398 6.94 18.44 8.58
N VAL A 399 6.62 17.51 7.68
CA VAL A 399 5.24 17.06 7.43
C VAL A 399 4.60 16.49 8.70
N ALA A 400 5.32 15.64 9.44
CA ALA A 400 4.83 15.07 10.70
C ALA A 400 4.60 16.19 11.77
N LEU A 401 5.50 17.16 11.87
CA LEU A 401 5.37 18.31 12.79
C LEU A 401 4.17 19.20 12.42
N CYS A 402 3.82 19.33 11.14
CA CYS A 402 2.60 20.05 10.74
C CYS A 402 1.34 19.42 11.38
N GLY A 403 1.29 18.10 11.56
CA GLY A 403 0.21 17.43 12.28
C GLY A 403 0.09 17.87 13.75
N LEU A 404 1.23 18.11 14.43
CA LEU A 404 1.23 18.61 15.81
C LEU A 404 0.57 20.01 15.90
N VAL A 405 0.84 20.85 14.89
CA VAL A 405 0.25 22.20 14.81
C VAL A 405 -1.22 22.12 14.38
N ALA A 406 -1.56 21.24 13.46
CA ALA A 406 -2.92 21.08 12.94
C ALA A 406 -3.92 20.58 14.01
N TYR A 407 -3.49 19.71 14.92
CA TYR A 407 -4.37 19.10 15.94
C TYR A 407 -5.13 20.12 16.81
N PRO A 408 -4.51 21.12 17.47
CA PRO A 408 -5.23 22.09 18.29
C PRO A 408 -6.22 22.93 17.46
N PHE A 409 -5.91 23.24 16.21
CA PHE A 409 -6.85 23.92 15.30
C PHE A 409 -8.05 23.04 14.95
N ALA A 410 -7.82 21.78 14.57
CA ALA A 410 -8.86 20.81 14.28
C ALA A 410 -9.81 20.65 15.49
N ARG A 411 -9.25 20.47 16.70
CA ARG A 411 -10.03 20.35 17.93
C ARG A 411 -10.85 21.60 18.24
N LYS A 412 -10.28 22.81 18.07
CA LYS A 412 -11.01 24.08 18.30
C LYS A 412 -12.14 24.33 17.30
N LEU A 413 -11.87 24.09 16.01
CA LEU A 413 -12.88 24.31 14.95
C LEU A 413 -14.07 23.37 15.08
N CYS A 414 -13.84 22.13 15.46
CA CYS A 414 -14.91 21.13 15.58
C CYS A 414 -15.63 21.21 16.93
N ALA A 415 -14.97 21.68 18.02
CA ALA A 415 -15.59 21.91 19.33
C ALA A 415 -16.59 23.11 19.32
N LYS A 416 -16.27 24.19 18.59
CA LYS A 416 -17.17 25.37 18.51
C LYS A 416 -18.54 25.09 17.92
N LYS A 417 -18.71 24.04 17.12
CA LYS A 417 -20.02 23.63 16.57
C LYS A 417 -20.92 22.87 17.54
N ARG A 418 -20.43 22.55 18.76
CA ARG A 418 -21.25 21.99 19.85
C ARG A 418 -22.14 23.00 20.58
N VAL A 419 -21.89 24.30 20.45
CA VAL A 419 -22.53 25.35 21.26
C VAL A 419 -23.73 25.99 20.56
N ASN A 420 -23.94 25.73 19.25
CA ASN A 420 -25.16 26.17 18.55
C ASN A 420 -25.84 24.93 17.94
N PRO A 421 -27.01 24.51 18.51
CA PRO A 421 -27.85 23.46 17.93
C PRO A 421 -28.51 23.89 16.61
#